data_3b960ad0feaee3f8772c668d33344310
#
_entry.id   3b960ad0feaee3f8772c668d33344310
#
_cell.length_a   1.000
_cell.length_b   1.000
_cell.length_c   1.000
_cell.angle_alpha   90.00
_cell.angle_beta   90.00
_cell.angle_gamma   90.00
#
_symmetry.space_group_name_H-M   'P 1'
#
loop_
_entity.id
_entity.type
_entity.pdbx_description
1 polymer ?
#
loop_
_entity_poly.entity_id
_entity_poly.type
_entity_poly.pdbx_seq_one_letter_code
_entity_poly.pdbx_strand_id
1 'polypeptide(L)'
;MKIPNEESLVKIVEREGISAIWLVPIIALVFGAWLVFDAVSQRGVFITVQFDNVGGIVPGKTEVRYKGLTAGIVKAVEPSEDLQSVIVEIEMAANTKPYLTDKATFWYVTADISLKGISDIDTLLSGSYINIQPDIKEEGRSKRHFVALKEEPALEESIPGLHISLQAKRLGSLAKH
;
A
#
# COMPACT_ATOMS: atom_id res chain seq x y z
N MET A 1 -12.38 -28.56 90.13
CA MET A 1 -13.19 -27.99 89.07
C MET A 1 -12.19 -27.31 88.12
N LYS A 2 -11.87 -27.94 86.99
CA LYS A 2 -10.77 -27.58 86.11
C LYS A 2 -11.39 -27.02 84.83
N ILE A 3 -11.16 -25.75 84.55
CA ILE A 3 -11.67 -25.03 83.40
C ILE A 3 -10.66 -25.28 82.26
N PRO A 4 -11.06 -25.80 81.10
CA PRO A 4 -10.16 -25.88 79.92
C PRO A 4 -10.07 -24.52 79.24
N ASN A 5 -8.86 -24.07 79.03
CA ASN A 5 -8.53 -22.92 78.34
C ASN A 5 -8.52 -23.23 76.82
N GLU A 6 -9.58 -22.88 76.10
CA GLU A 6 -9.61 -22.97 74.64
C GLU A 6 -9.02 -21.73 74.02
N GLU A 7 -7.71 -21.74 73.88
CA GLU A 7 -7.05 -20.80 72.98
C GLU A 7 -7.31 -21.24 71.53
N SER A 8 -8.39 -20.73 70.94
CA SER A 8 -8.60 -20.85 69.51
C SER A 8 -7.59 -19.95 68.77
N LEU A 9 -6.47 -20.56 68.40
CA LEU A 9 -5.48 -19.91 67.54
C LEU A 9 -6.13 -19.67 66.18
N VAL A 10 -6.58 -18.45 66.00
CA VAL A 10 -6.95 -17.94 64.67
C VAL A 10 -5.69 -17.88 63.83
N LYS A 11 -5.47 -18.90 63.00
CA LYS A 11 -4.37 -18.93 62.07
C LYS A 11 -4.68 -17.94 60.94
N ILE A 12 -4.17 -16.72 61.04
CA ILE A 12 -4.19 -15.73 59.95
C ILE A 12 -3.26 -16.28 58.87
N VAL A 13 -3.82 -16.82 57.82
CA VAL A 13 -3.07 -17.19 56.61
C VAL A 13 -2.84 -15.88 55.84
N GLU A 14 -1.70 -15.25 56.09
CA GLU A 14 -1.21 -14.18 55.20
C GLU A 14 -0.94 -14.81 53.81
N ARG A 15 -1.86 -14.61 52.91
CA ARG A 15 -1.60 -14.87 51.48
C ARG A 15 -0.72 -13.76 50.94
N GLU A 16 0.60 -13.91 51.08
CA GLU A 16 1.58 -13.12 50.34
C GLU A 16 1.51 -13.55 48.85
N GLY A 17 0.60 -12.97 48.13
CA GLY A 17 0.45 -13.15 46.70
C GLY A 17 -0.20 -11.92 46.12
N ILE A 18 0.17 -11.59 44.88
CA ILE A 18 -0.49 -10.56 44.11
C ILE A 18 -1.99 -10.83 44.12
N SER A 19 -2.77 -9.96 44.76
CA SER A 19 -4.21 -10.13 44.85
C SER A 19 -4.80 -10.34 43.47
N ALA A 20 -5.66 -11.34 43.28
CA ALA A 20 -6.32 -11.64 42.01
C ALA A 20 -7.05 -10.40 41.40
N ILE A 21 -7.31 -9.40 42.23
CA ILE A 21 -7.92 -8.13 41.78
C ILE A 21 -7.01 -7.35 40.79
N TRP A 22 -5.69 -7.54 40.88
CA TRP A 22 -4.73 -6.93 39.95
C TRP A 22 -4.67 -7.63 38.61
N LEU A 23 -5.24 -8.81 38.49
CA LEU A 23 -5.26 -9.58 37.25
C LEU A 23 -6.14 -8.89 36.18
N VAL A 24 -7.23 -8.27 36.60
CA VAL A 24 -8.14 -7.54 35.71
C VAL A 24 -7.46 -6.33 35.04
N PRO A 25 -6.83 -5.39 35.78
CA PRO A 25 -6.15 -4.29 35.10
C PRO A 25 -4.93 -4.72 34.29
N ILE A 26 -4.22 -5.77 34.68
CA ILE A 26 -3.11 -6.33 33.89
C ILE A 26 -3.62 -6.89 32.56
N ILE A 27 -4.69 -7.69 32.57
CA ILE A 27 -5.30 -8.22 31.33
C ILE A 27 -5.77 -7.07 30.43
N ALA A 28 -6.44 -6.07 31.01
CA ALA A 28 -6.90 -4.91 30.26
C ALA A 28 -5.73 -4.14 29.62
N LEU A 29 -4.61 -3.99 30.33
CA LEU A 29 -3.42 -3.34 29.81
C LEU A 29 -2.77 -4.14 28.69
N VAL A 30 -2.62 -5.46 28.85
CA VAL A 30 -2.08 -6.35 27.81
C VAL A 30 -2.95 -6.34 26.56
N PHE A 31 -4.27 -6.42 26.73
CA PHE A 31 -5.21 -6.37 25.63
C PHE A 31 -5.19 -5.00 24.93
N GLY A 32 -5.15 -3.91 25.69
CA GLY A 32 -5.01 -2.56 25.13
C GLY A 32 -3.70 -2.37 24.38
N ALA A 33 -2.58 -2.86 24.92
CA ALA A 33 -1.29 -2.82 24.26
C ALA A 33 -1.29 -3.65 22.96
N TRP A 34 -1.93 -4.82 22.97
CA TRP A 34 -2.09 -5.65 21.78
C TRP A 34 -2.92 -4.95 20.69
N LEU A 35 -4.04 -4.31 21.05
CA LEU A 35 -4.86 -3.54 20.11
C LEU A 35 -4.06 -2.37 19.48
N VAL A 36 -3.29 -1.65 20.30
CA VAL A 36 -2.44 -0.55 19.80
C VAL A 36 -1.37 -1.10 18.85
N PHE A 37 -0.73 -2.21 19.22
CA PHE A 37 0.28 -2.84 18.37
C PHE A 37 -0.31 -3.30 17.04
N ASP A 38 -1.48 -3.93 17.06
CA ASP A 38 -2.19 -4.36 15.84
C ASP A 38 -2.56 -3.16 14.95
N ALA A 39 -3.13 -2.10 15.53
CA ALA A 39 -3.48 -0.88 14.80
C ALA A 39 -2.27 -0.18 14.16
N VAL A 40 -1.11 -0.19 14.85
CA VAL A 40 0.13 0.41 14.32
C VAL A 40 0.75 -0.49 13.23
N SER A 41 0.67 -1.80 13.40
CA SER A 41 1.21 -2.77 12.42
C SER A 41 0.45 -2.76 11.10
N GLN A 42 -0.83 -2.42 11.12
CA GLN A 42 -1.68 -2.32 9.93
C GLN A 42 -1.56 -0.96 9.22
N ARG A 43 -0.82 0.00 9.78
CA ARG A 43 -0.63 1.29 9.12
C ARG A 43 0.11 1.12 7.81
N GLY A 44 -0.44 1.73 6.77
CA GLY A 44 0.17 1.82 5.45
C GLY A 44 1.52 2.55 5.48
N VAL A 45 2.24 2.45 4.40
CA VAL A 45 3.51 3.14 4.20
C VAL A 45 3.29 4.34 3.30
N PHE A 46 3.67 5.53 3.77
CA PHE A 46 3.64 6.73 2.95
C PHE A 46 4.86 6.75 2.02
N ILE A 47 4.60 6.99 0.75
CA ILE A 47 5.59 7.22 -0.30
C ILE A 47 5.23 8.47 -1.08
N THR A 48 6.20 9.06 -1.72
CA THR A 48 6.01 10.16 -2.67
C THR A 48 6.44 9.74 -4.06
N VAL A 49 5.62 10.06 -5.05
CA VAL A 49 5.91 9.81 -6.46
C VAL A 49 5.82 11.11 -7.22
N GLN A 50 6.89 11.47 -7.92
CA GLN A 50 6.96 12.64 -8.76
C GLN A 50 6.54 12.29 -10.18
N PHE A 51 5.60 13.07 -10.73
CA PHE A 51 5.09 12.96 -12.10
C PHE A 51 5.35 14.24 -12.86
N ASP A 52 5.69 14.16 -14.14
CA ASP A 52 5.82 15.34 -15.00
C ASP A 52 4.46 16.02 -15.25
N ASN A 53 3.43 15.22 -15.41
CA ASN A 53 2.06 15.70 -15.60
C ASN A 53 1.06 14.67 -15.10
N VAL A 54 0.00 15.12 -14.44
CA VAL A 54 -1.10 14.28 -13.98
C VAL A 54 -2.42 15.00 -14.19
N GLY A 55 -3.34 14.37 -14.91
CA GLY A 55 -4.67 14.89 -15.10
C GLY A 55 -5.71 13.97 -14.46
N GLY A 56 -6.54 14.49 -13.54
CA GLY A 56 -7.63 13.72 -12.94
C GLY A 56 -7.25 12.86 -11.73
N ILE A 57 -6.07 13.08 -11.12
CA ILE A 57 -5.77 12.51 -9.80
C ILE A 57 -6.58 13.25 -8.75
N VAL A 58 -7.36 12.51 -7.97
CA VAL A 58 -8.20 13.04 -6.89
C VAL A 58 -7.75 12.42 -5.58
N PRO A 59 -7.24 13.23 -4.62
CA PRO A 59 -6.92 12.75 -3.29
C PRO A 59 -8.09 12.02 -2.63
N GLY A 60 -7.80 10.89 -2.00
CA GLY A 60 -8.77 10.02 -1.34
C GLY A 60 -9.59 9.11 -2.29
N LYS A 61 -9.45 9.27 -3.62
CA LYS A 61 -10.19 8.46 -4.61
C LYS A 61 -9.28 7.71 -5.59
N THR A 62 -8.20 8.36 -6.06
CA THR A 62 -7.29 7.72 -7.01
C THR A 62 -6.51 6.62 -6.32
N GLU A 63 -6.63 5.42 -6.88
CA GLU A 63 -5.98 4.22 -6.38
C GLU A 63 -4.61 4.01 -7.02
N VAL A 64 -3.73 3.36 -6.27
CA VAL A 64 -2.53 2.72 -6.83
C VAL A 64 -2.85 1.25 -7.00
N ARG A 65 -2.64 0.71 -8.19
CA ARG A 65 -2.99 -0.68 -8.53
C ARG A 65 -1.77 -1.49 -8.93
N TYR A 66 -1.78 -2.74 -8.56
CA TYR A 66 -0.86 -3.76 -9.05
C TYR A 66 -1.66 -4.91 -9.66
N LYS A 67 -1.54 -5.12 -10.97
CA LYS A 67 -2.30 -6.17 -11.70
C LYS A 67 -3.82 -6.13 -11.39
N GLY A 68 -4.39 -4.92 -11.33
CA GLY A 68 -5.81 -4.72 -11.04
C GLY A 68 -6.19 -4.75 -9.55
N LEU A 69 -5.28 -5.10 -8.64
CA LEU A 69 -5.52 -5.10 -7.19
C LEU A 69 -5.13 -3.75 -6.59
N THR A 70 -5.97 -3.18 -5.72
CA THR A 70 -5.66 -1.93 -5.02
C THR A 70 -4.51 -2.17 -4.04
N ALA A 71 -3.39 -1.49 -4.28
CA ALA A 71 -2.16 -1.54 -3.48
C ALA A 71 -1.96 -0.30 -2.62
N GLY A 72 -2.68 0.80 -2.90
CA GLY A 72 -2.59 2.05 -2.17
C GLY A 72 -3.62 3.08 -2.64
N ILE A 73 -3.65 4.22 -1.94
CA ILE A 73 -4.56 5.34 -2.22
C ILE A 73 -3.76 6.64 -2.16
N VAL A 74 -4.01 7.53 -3.13
CA VAL A 74 -3.46 8.89 -3.14
C VAL A 74 -4.05 9.69 -1.97
N LYS A 75 -3.19 10.34 -1.19
CA LYS A 75 -3.60 11.18 -0.03
C LYS A 75 -3.50 12.66 -0.32
N ALA A 76 -2.43 13.09 -0.97
CA ALA A 76 -2.21 14.48 -1.33
C ALA A 76 -1.58 14.60 -2.73
N VAL A 77 -1.80 15.75 -3.33
CA VAL A 77 -1.21 16.13 -4.63
C VAL A 77 -0.75 17.57 -4.50
N GLU A 78 0.54 17.80 -4.68
CA GLU A 78 1.15 19.10 -4.51
C GLU A 78 2.06 19.40 -5.71
N PRO A 79 2.18 20.68 -6.14
CA PRO A 79 3.18 21.05 -7.13
C PRO A 79 4.58 20.92 -6.54
N SER A 80 5.56 20.55 -7.35
CA SER A 80 6.95 20.59 -6.92
C SER A 80 7.43 22.04 -6.75
N GLU A 81 8.53 22.25 -6.03
CA GLU A 81 9.09 23.57 -5.75
C GLU A 81 9.45 24.33 -7.03
N ASP A 82 9.86 23.65 -8.08
CA ASP A 82 10.21 24.21 -9.39
C ASP A 82 8.99 24.42 -10.32
N LEU A 83 7.80 24.01 -9.87
CA LEU A 83 6.53 24.05 -10.63
C LEU A 83 6.57 23.30 -11.97
N GLN A 84 7.56 22.44 -12.20
CA GLN A 84 7.69 21.67 -13.43
C GLN A 84 7.11 20.25 -13.33
N SER A 85 6.78 19.82 -12.12
CA SER A 85 6.27 18.48 -11.82
C SER A 85 5.26 18.53 -10.68
N VAL A 86 4.64 17.38 -10.43
CA VAL A 86 3.65 17.20 -9.38
C VAL A 86 4.11 16.08 -8.47
N ILE A 87 4.10 16.34 -7.17
CA ILE A 87 4.42 15.38 -6.12
C ILE A 87 3.11 14.78 -5.63
N VAL A 88 2.98 13.48 -5.73
CA VAL A 88 1.82 12.73 -5.27
C VAL A 88 2.20 11.95 -4.03
N GLU A 89 1.56 12.24 -2.90
CA GLU A 89 1.70 11.47 -1.68
C GLU A 89 0.69 10.31 -1.67
N ILE A 90 1.19 9.11 -1.45
CA ILE A 90 0.44 7.87 -1.53
C ILE A 90 0.59 7.09 -0.23
N GLU A 91 -0.53 6.64 0.33
CA GLU A 91 -0.54 5.64 1.38
C GLU A 91 -0.66 4.26 0.75
N MET A 92 0.44 3.52 0.77
CA MET A 92 0.49 2.14 0.30
C MET A 92 0.05 1.18 1.41
N ALA A 93 -0.63 0.10 1.06
CA ALA A 93 -1.03 -0.93 2.00
C ALA A 93 0.19 -1.55 2.72
N ALA A 94 0.06 -1.92 3.99
CA ALA A 94 1.16 -2.43 4.81
C ALA A 94 1.88 -3.65 4.19
N ASN A 95 1.13 -4.51 3.52
CA ASN A 95 1.64 -5.71 2.84
C ASN A 95 2.49 -5.40 1.59
N THR A 96 2.45 -4.17 1.08
CA THR A 96 3.26 -3.76 -0.08
C THR A 96 4.66 -3.31 0.30
N LYS A 97 4.94 -3.10 1.59
CA LYS A 97 6.21 -2.60 2.11
C LYS A 97 7.46 -3.33 1.58
N PRO A 98 7.49 -4.67 1.46
CA PRO A 98 8.66 -5.39 0.93
C PRO A 98 8.93 -5.10 -0.55
N TYR A 99 7.93 -4.62 -1.28
CA TYR A 99 7.99 -4.38 -2.73
C TYR A 99 8.30 -2.93 -3.09
N LEU A 100 8.38 -2.03 -2.09
CA LEU A 100 8.72 -0.61 -2.28
C LEU A 100 10.23 -0.44 -2.25
N THR A 101 10.88 -0.90 -3.32
CA THR A 101 12.32 -0.83 -3.52
C THR A 101 12.68 0.21 -4.58
N ASP A 102 13.96 0.53 -4.71
CA ASP A 102 14.49 1.43 -5.74
C ASP A 102 14.27 0.92 -7.17
N LYS A 103 13.86 -0.33 -7.33
CA LYS A 103 13.51 -0.97 -8.61
C LYS A 103 12.02 -0.90 -8.93
N ALA A 104 11.17 -0.51 -7.97
CA ALA A 104 9.75 -0.36 -8.22
C ALA A 104 9.50 0.83 -9.15
N THR A 105 8.67 0.62 -10.16
CA THR A 105 8.29 1.64 -11.14
C THR A 105 6.82 1.99 -10.99
N PHE A 106 6.51 3.26 -11.22
CA PHE A 106 5.16 3.81 -11.17
C PHE A 106 4.87 4.51 -12.48
N TRP A 107 3.64 4.40 -12.98
CA TRP A 107 3.16 5.18 -14.13
C TRP A 107 1.68 5.47 -13.97
N TYR A 108 1.26 6.53 -14.62
CA TYR A 108 -0.11 7.01 -14.58
C TYR A 108 -0.92 6.43 -15.74
N VAL A 109 -2.10 5.92 -15.45
CA VAL A 109 -3.01 5.36 -16.43
C VAL A 109 -4.26 6.24 -16.47
N THR A 110 -4.50 6.83 -17.64
CA THR A 110 -5.72 7.59 -17.93
C THR A 110 -6.72 6.73 -18.68
N ALA A 111 -8.00 7.07 -18.56
CA ALA A 111 -9.01 6.57 -19.48
C ALA A 111 -8.80 7.25 -20.84
N ASP A 112 -8.13 6.58 -21.75
CA ASP A 112 -7.93 7.09 -23.11
C ASP A 112 -9.20 6.80 -23.93
N ILE A 113 -10.04 7.85 -24.07
CA ILE A 113 -11.17 7.83 -24.99
C ILE A 113 -10.63 8.10 -26.40
N SER A 114 -9.86 7.17 -26.92
CA SER A 114 -9.40 7.22 -28.28
C SER A 114 -10.47 6.68 -29.22
N LEU A 115 -10.75 7.37 -30.32
CA LEU A 115 -11.65 6.95 -31.39
C LEU A 115 -11.20 5.64 -32.09
N LYS A 116 -10.12 5.02 -31.63
CA LYS A 116 -9.55 3.76 -32.17
C LYS A 116 -10.11 2.48 -31.53
N GLY A 117 -11.03 2.58 -30.62
CA GLY A 117 -11.66 1.43 -29.96
C GLY A 117 -11.66 1.60 -28.43
N ILE A 118 -12.73 1.18 -27.81
CA ILE A 118 -12.88 1.17 -26.35
C ILE A 118 -12.07 -0.02 -25.83
N SER A 119 -10.78 0.18 -25.57
CA SER A 119 -9.92 -0.89 -25.07
C SER A 119 -9.99 -1.08 -23.56
N ASP A 120 -10.35 -0.05 -22.81
CA ASP A 120 -10.30 -0.08 -21.35
C ASP A 120 -11.59 0.44 -20.72
N ILE A 121 -12.64 -0.35 -20.82
CA ILE A 121 -13.95 -0.05 -20.21
C ILE A 121 -13.81 0.12 -18.69
N ASP A 122 -12.88 -0.58 -18.06
CA ASP A 122 -12.61 -0.49 -16.62
C ASP A 122 -12.14 0.90 -16.20
N THR A 123 -11.36 1.61 -17.02
CA THR A 123 -10.90 2.97 -16.73
C THR A 123 -11.99 4.01 -16.89
N LEU A 124 -12.97 3.78 -17.76
CA LEU A 124 -14.14 4.66 -17.90
C LEU A 124 -15.05 4.64 -16.68
N LEU A 125 -15.16 3.49 -16.00
CA LEU A 125 -15.96 3.32 -14.80
C LEU A 125 -15.21 3.70 -13.52
N SER A 126 -13.92 3.37 -13.44
CA SER A 126 -13.11 3.54 -12.21
C SER A 126 -12.29 4.83 -12.19
N GLY A 127 -12.22 5.56 -13.30
CA GLY A 127 -11.38 6.75 -13.42
C GLY A 127 -9.90 6.44 -13.59
N SER A 128 -9.07 7.49 -13.60
CA SER A 128 -7.62 7.37 -13.69
C SER A 128 -7.02 6.73 -12.44
N TYR A 129 -5.98 5.94 -12.62
CA TYR A 129 -5.26 5.29 -11.51
C TYR A 129 -3.75 5.30 -11.75
N ILE A 130 -3.00 5.05 -10.71
CA ILE A 130 -1.55 4.87 -10.78
C ILE A 130 -1.27 3.38 -10.78
N ASN A 131 -0.46 2.90 -11.70
CA ASN A 131 0.00 1.51 -11.70
C ASN A 131 1.38 1.41 -11.06
N ILE A 132 1.62 0.31 -10.36
CA ILE A 132 2.92 -0.04 -9.78
C ILE A 132 3.41 -1.36 -10.34
N GLN A 133 4.67 -1.42 -10.74
CA GLN A 133 5.37 -2.65 -11.10
C GLN A 133 6.56 -2.82 -10.15
N PRO A 134 6.48 -3.72 -9.16
CA PRO A 134 7.63 -4.10 -8.35
C PRO A 134 8.58 -4.99 -9.13
N ASP A 135 9.87 -4.82 -8.97
CA ASP A 135 10.84 -5.82 -9.42
C ASP A 135 11.06 -6.85 -8.31
N ILE A 136 10.64 -8.09 -8.56
CA ILE A 136 10.72 -9.19 -7.60
C ILE A 136 12.02 -10.01 -7.81
N LYS A 137 12.72 -9.80 -8.94
CA LYS A 137 13.88 -10.58 -9.32
C LYS A 137 15.19 -10.13 -8.65
N GLU A 138 15.26 -8.88 -8.25
CA GLU A 138 16.44 -8.28 -7.64
C GLU A 138 16.16 -7.77 -6.22
N GLU A 139 17.07 -8.01 -5.29
CA GLU A 139 17.04 -7.39 -3.97
C GLU A 139 17.29 -5.89 -4.12
N GLY A 140 16.23 -5.08 -3.96
CA GLY A 140 16.30 -3.63 -3.99
C GLY A 140 16.40 -3.03 -2.58
N ARG A 141 16.94 -1.82 -2.49
CA ARG A 141 16.93 -1.04 -1.25
C ARG A 141 15.55 -0.42 -1.05
N SER A 142 15.03 -0.48 0.17
CA SER A 142 13.76 0.20 0.49
C SER A 142 13.84 1.69 0.15
N LYS A 143 12.86 2.17 -0.60
CA LYS A 143 12.78 3.56 -1.09
C LYS A 143 11.38 4.11 -0.82
N ARG A 144 11.30 5.42 -0.61
CA ARG A 144 10.01 6.11 -0.38
C ARG A 144 9.75 7.26 -1.33
N HIS A 145 10.77 7.68 -2.09
CA HIS A 145 10.65 8.74 -3.08
C HIS A 145 10.92 8.16 -4.45
N PHE A 146 9.96 8.27 -5.34
CA PHE A 146 10.02 7.70 -6.68
C PHE A 146 9.80 8.78 -7.73
N VAL A 147 10.28 8.52 -8.94
CA VAL A 147 9.95 9.29 -10.13
C VAL A 147 9.16 8.36 -11.05
N ALA A 148 7.99 8.81 -11.46
CA ALA A 148 7.12 8.03 -12.33
C ALA A 148 7.67 7.95 -13.75
N LEU A 149 7.35 6.86 -14.42
CA LEU A 149 7.55 6.74 -15.86
C LEU A 149 6.43 7.49 -16.61
N LYS A 150 6.76 8.01 -17.77
CA LYS A 150 5.78 8.69 -18.64
C LYS A 150 4.75 7.74 -19.23
N GLU A 151 5.19 6.52 -19.52
CA GLU A 151 4.40 5.48 -20.15
C GLU A 151 4.64 4.15 -19.44
N GLU A 152 3.75 3.20 -19.66
CA GLU A 152 3.90 1.83 -19.20
C GLU A 152 5.23 1.25 -19.69
N PRO A 153 6.05 0.62 -18.83
CA PRO A 153 7.27 -0.02 -19.27
C PRO A 153 6.93 -1.09 -20.30
N ALA A 154 7.68 -1.10 -21.41
CA ALA A 154 7.54 -2.14 -22.42
C ALA A 154 7.67 -3.52 -21.73
N LEU A 155 6.79 -4.46 -22.10
CA LEU A 155 6.85 -5.81 -21.56
C LEU A 155 8.26 -6.36 -21.75
N GLU A 156 8.93 -6.71 -20.64
CA GLU A 156 10.20 -7.41 -20.71
C GLU A 156 10.01 -8.68 -21.56
N GLU A 157 10.93 -8.94 -22.48
CA GLU A 157 10.96 -10.08 -23.39
C GLU A 157 11.01 -11.46 -22.69
N SER A 158 10.69 -11.53 -21.40
CA SER A 158 10.73 -12.78 -20.62
C SER A 158 9.52 -13.70 -20.83
N ILE A 159 8.53 -13.28 -21.64
CA ILE A 159 7.44 -14.17 -22.02
C ILE A 159 7.91 -14.97 -23.25
N PRO A 160 8.03 -16.30 -23.15
CA PRO A 160 8.41 -17.12 -24.29
C PRO A 160 7.33 -17.00 -25.37
N GLY A 161 7.67 -16.33 -26.46
CA GLY A 161 6.78 -16.09 -27.60
C GLY A 161 7.47 -15.25 -28.67
N LEU A 162 6.94 -15.26 -29.89
CA LEU A 162 7.44 -14.45 -30.98
C LEU A 162 6.88 -13.02 -30.85
N HIS A 163 7.71 -12.07 -30.45
CA HIS A 163 7.36 -10.66 -30.39
C HIS A 163 7.72 -9.99 -31.73
N ILE A 164 6.71 -9.55 -32.47
CA ILE A 164 6.90 -8.84 -33.75
C ILE A 164 6.56 -7.37 -33.53
N SER A 165 7.58 -6.51 -33.62
CA SER A 165 7.39 -5.06 -33.65
C SER A 165 7.33 -4.58 -35.11
N LEU A 166 6.20 -4.06 -35.54
CA LEU A 166 6.02 -3.49 -36.87
C LEU A 166 6.16 -1.97 -36.79
N GLN A 167 7.28 -1.46 -37.27
CA GLN A 167 7.48 -0.02 -37.48
C GLN A 167 7.21 0.34 -38.95
N ALA A 168 6.13 1.05 -39.21
CA ALA A 168 5.83 1.55 -40.56
C ALA A 168 5.72 3.07 -40.56
N LYS A 169 6.49 3.72 -41.45
CA LYS A 169 6.45 5.18 -41.66
C LYS A 169 5.10 5.68 -42.22
N ARG A 170 4.30 4.80 -42.82
CA ARG A 170 2.92 5.03 -43.33
C ARG A 170 2.13 3.74 -43.31
N LEU A 171 1.05 3.70 -42.56
CA LEU A 171 0.09 2.57 -42.55
C LEU A 171 -1.07 2.79 -43.53
N GLY A 172 -0.97 3.73 -44.45
CA GLY A 172 -2.08 4.19 -45.31
C GLY A 172 -2.57 3.22 -46.37
N SER A 173 -1.96 2.03 -46.58
CA SER A 173 -2.38 1.09 -47.59
C SER A 173 -2.92 -0.24 -47.05
N LEU A 174 -2.88 -0.49 -45.75
CA LEU A 174 -3.38 -1.75 -45.17
C LEU A 174 -4.84 -1.70 -44.69
N ALA A 175 -5.51 -0.55 -44.86
CA ALA A 175 -6.90 -0.37 -44.45
C ALA A 175 -7.93 -0.63 -45.54
N LYS A 176 -7.54 -1.27 -46.65
CA LYS A 176 -8.46 -1.72 -47.72
C LYS A 176 -8.22 -3.17 -48.02
N HIS A 177 -8.83 -4.04 -47.23
CA HIS A 177 -9.40 -5.34 -47.64
C HIS A 177 -10.26 -5.86 -46.53
#